data_935203561a598406f9dff178985f64fd
#
_entry.id   935203561a598406f9dff178985f64fd
#
_cell.length_a   1.000
_cell.length_b   1.000
_cell.length_c   1.000
_cell.angle_alpha   90.00
_cell.angle_beta   90.00
_cell.angle_gamma   90.00
#
_symmetry.space_group_name_H-M   'P 1'
#
loop_
_entity.id
_entity.type
_entity.pdbx_description
1 polymer ?
#
loop_
_entity_poly.entity_id
_entity_poly.type
_entity_poly.pdbx_seq_one_letter_code
_entity_poly.pdbx_strand_id
1 'polypeptide(L)'
;ENVSKEIYGDITMLMPKRVKYRKLQRGRLKGKAYRGNSVAFGTYGLQSLEGHYVTSRLIEAARRAIVRYVRRGGKIWIRIFPDRPVTKRAAETRMGSGKGSVDHWVAPVRPGRVVLEIEGIREDQAREAFRLAAAKLPMRTAFIAKEGQAG
;
A
#
# COMPACT_ATOMS: atom_id res chain seq x y z
N GLU A 1 -13.00 -10.44 7.32
CA GLU A 1 -12.99 -11.85 6.85
C GLU A 1 -12.29 -12.09 5.51
N ASN A 2 -12.01 -11.05 4.74
CA ASN A 2 -11.42 -11.23 3.40
C ASN A 2 -9.89 -11.02 3.35
N VAL A 3 -9.28 -10.60 4.42
CA VAL A 3 -7.84 -10.31 4.44
C VAL A 3 -6.99 -11.57 4.34
N SER A 4 -7.52 -12.70 4.81
CA SER A 4 -6.77 -13.97 4.83
C SER A 4 -6.66 -14.65 3.46
N LYS A 5 -7.60 -14.41 2.57
CA LYS A 5 -7.54 -14.97 1.21
C LYS A 5 -6.60 -14.20 0.29
N GLU A 6 -6.36 -12.92 0.59
CA GLU A 6 -5.48 -12.07 -0.21
C GLU A 6 -3.99 -12.36 0.02
N ILE A 7 -3.66 -13.01 1.14
CA ILE A 7 -2.26 -13.30 1.49
C ILE A 7 -1.69 -14.51 0.73
N TYR A 8 -2.53 -15.43 0.28
CA TYR A 8 -2.04 -16.72 -0.22
C TYR A 8 -2.44 -17.13 -1.63
N GLY A 9 -3.23 -16.38 -2.32
CA GLY A 9 -3.78 -17.08 -3.47
C GLY A 9 -4.07 -16.39 -4.74
N ASP A 10 -4.37 -15.19 -4.84
CA ASP A 10 -4.78 -14.67 -6.13
C ASP A 10 -3.97 -13.48 -6.59
N ILE A 11 -3.43 -13.62 -7.78
CA ILE A 11 -2.76 -12.59 -8.56
C ILE A 11 -3.75 -11.48 -8.96
N THR A 12 -4.81 -11.31 -8.21
CA THR A 12 -5.78 -10.25 -8.47
C THR A 12 -5.28 -8.95 -7.87
N MET A 13 -5.06 -7.95 -8.72
CA MET A 13 -4.74 -6.60 -8.30
C MET A 13 -5.84 -6.05 -7.41
N LEU A 14 -5.46 -5.41 -6.31
CA LEU A 14 -6.40 -4.75 -5.41
C LEU A 14 -7.14 -3.66 -6.15
N MET A 15 -8.46 -3.72 -6.11
CA MET A 15 -9.34 -2.69 -6.65
C MET A 15 -10.72 -2.78 -5.98
N PRO A 16 -11.48 -1.68 -5.90
CA PRO A 16 -12.82 -1.73 -5.34
C PRO A 16 -13.77 -2.56 -6.20
N LYS A 17 -14.63 -3.35 -5.55
CA LYS A 17 -15.68 -4.11 -6.25
C LYS A 17 -16.79 -3.19 -6.76
N ARG A 18 -17.13 -2.17 -5.99
CA ARG A 18 -18.16 -1.18 -6.33
C ARG A 18 -17.68 0.22 -5.97
N VAL A 19 -18.00 1.19 -6.80
CA VAL A 19 -17.69 2.59 -6.57
C VAL A 19 -18.92 3.45 -6.83
N LYS A 20 -19.11 4.48 -6.00
CA LYS A 20 -20.18 5.44 -6.21
C LYS A 20 -19.96 6.25 -7.49
N TYR A 21 -18.70 6.62 -7.76
CA TYR A 21 -18.28 7.32 -8.97
C TYR A 21 -17.13 6.58 -9.62
N ARG A 22 -17.20 6.37 -10.93
CA ARG A 22 -16.15 5.67 -11.69
C ARG A 22 -14.87 6.49 -11.80
N LYS A 23 -15.00 7.80 -11.87
CA LYS A 23 -13.89 8.72 -12.07
C LYS A 23 -13.93 9.79 -10.98
N LEU A 24 -12.77 10.19 -10.50
CA LEU A 24 -12.62 11.22 -9.48
C LEU A 24 -11.63 12.29 -9.96
N GLN A 25 -11.77 13.49 -9.40
CA GLN A 25 -10.79 14.54 -9.61
C GLN A 25 -9.51 14.19 -8.86
N ARG A 26 -8.36 14.59 -9.42
CA ARG A 26 -7.06 14.32 -8.86
C ARG A 26 -6.84 15.13 -7.60
N GLY A 27 -7.11 15.27 -6.62
CA GLY A 27 -6.81 16.10 -5.45
C GLY A 27 -5.33 16.18 -5.10
N ARG A 28 -5.03 16.93 -4.06
CA ARG A 28 -3.70 17.04 -3.49
C ARG A 28 -3.64 16.31 -2.15
N LEU A 29 -2.52 15.66 -1.87
CA LEU A 29 -2.26 15.04 -0.58
C LEU A 29 -1.71 16.12 0.38
N LYS A 30 -2.55 16.63 1.25
CA LYS A 30 -2.18 17.64 2.25
C LYS A 30 -2.29 17.04 3.65
N GLY A 31 -1.44 17.51 4.55
CA GLY A 31 -1.48 17.16 5.96
C GLY A 31 -0.87 15.81 6.27
N LYS A 32 -0.94 15.44 7.54
CA LYS A 32 -0.42 14.19 8.10
C LYS A 32 -1.56 13.20 8.34
N ALA A 33 -1.22 11.91 8.40
CA ALA A 33 -2.20 10.90 8.75
C ALA A 33 -2.57 10.99 10.24
N TYR A 34 -3.86 11.10 10.52
CA TYR A 34 -4.40 11.04 11.88
C TYR A 34 -4.90 9.64 12.25
N ARG A 35 -5.27 8.85 11.25
CA ARG A 35 -5.69 7.46 11.41
C ARG A 35 -4.73 6.55 10.68
N GLY A 36 -4.55 5.34 11.20
CA GLY A 36 -3.63 4.38 10.60
C GLY A 36 -2.17 4.81 10.69
N ASN A 37 -1.80 5.60 11.69
CA ASN A 37 -0.44 6.09 11.91
C ASN A 37 0.35 5.28 12.94
N SER A 38 -0.21 4.20 13.44
CA SER A 38 0.45 3.29 14.39
C SER A 38 0.19 1.83 14.02
N VAL A 39 1.08 0.96 14.48
CA VAL A 39 0.94 -0.49 14.28
C VAL A 39 -0.23 -1.00 15.13
N ALA A 40 -1.20 -1.65 14.49
CA ALA A 40 -2.42 -2.13 15.14
C ALA A 40 -2.55 -3.65 15.12
N PHE A 41 -2.23 -4.29 14.02
CA PHE A 41 -2.46 -5.72 13.82
C PHE A 41 -1.21 -6.56 14.02
N GLY A 42 -0.07 -6.08 13.55
CA GLY A 42 1.20 -6.80 13.63
C GLY A 42 2.08 -6.37 14.78
N THR A 43 3.34 -6.80 14.74
CA THR A 43 4.38 -6.43 15.70
C THR A 43 5.23 -5.27 15.17
N TYR A 44 5.50 -5.28 13.87
CA TYR A 44 6.32 -4.28 13.18
C TYR A 44 5.55 -3.71 12.00
N GLY A 45 5.86 -2.49 11.64
CA GLY A 45 5.21 -1.80 10.56
C GLY A 45 6.16 -0.99 9.69
N LEU A 46 5.72 -0.72 8.48
CA LEU A 46 6.40 0.18 7.54
C LEU A 46 5.54 1.43 7.41
N GLN A 47 6.08 2.55 7.87
CA GLN A 47 5.40 3.84 7.90
C GLN A 47 5.91 4.74 6.78
N SER A 48 4.99 5.40 6.09
CA SER A 48 5.36 6.38 5.08
C SER A 48 5.83 7.69 5.73
N LEU A 49 6.91 8.24 5.22
CA LEU A 49 7.44 9.55 5.63
C LEU A 49 7.02 10.67 4.68
N GLU A 50 6.48 10.34 3.53
CA GLU A 50 6.08 11.29 2.49
C GLU A 50 4.66 11.02 2.03
N GLY A 51 4.00 12.05 1.50
CA GLY A 51 2.72 11.90 0.82
C GLY A 51 2.92 11.41 -0.61
N HIS A 52 2.23 10.34 -0.99
CA HIS A 52 2.33 9.79 -2.33
C HIS A 52 1.08 8.96 -2.70
N TYR A 53 0.83 8.83 -3.99
CA TYR A 53 -0.16 7.90 -4.50
C TYR A 53 0.51 6.56 -4.83
N VAL A 54 0.05 5.49 -4.20
CA VAL A 54 0.64 4.16 -4.36
C VAL A 54 -0.32 3.31 -5.20
N THR A 55 0.16 2.81 -6.32
CA THR A 55 -0.65 1.97 -7.21
C THR A 55 -0.84 0.57 -6.64
N SER A 56 -1.88 -0.13 -7.08
CA SER A 56 -2.08 -1.53 -6.71
C SER A 56 -0.90 -2.42 -7.10
N ARG A 57 -0.24 -2.12 -8.21
CA ARG A 57 0.96 -2.84 -8.66
C ARG A 57 2.13 -2.67 -7.70
N LEU A 58 2.33 -1.45 -7.18
CA LEU A 58 3.39 -1.18 -6.20
C LEU A 58 3.12 -1.91 -4.88
N ILE A 59 1.87 -1.90 -4.41
CA ILE A 59 1.47 -2.64 -3.21
C ILE A 59 1.76 -4.13 -3.39
N GLU A 60 1.37 -4.70 -4.51
CA GLU A 60 1.59 -6.11 -4.81
C GLU A 60 3.09 -6.45 -4.92
N ALA A 61 3.87 -5.59 -5.55
CA ALA A 61 5.32 -5.77 -5.65
C ALA A 61 5.98 -5.77 -4.26
N ALA A 62 5.58 -4.85 -3.38
CA ALA A 62 6.08 -4.79 -2.01
C ALA A 62 5.70 -6.04 -1.21
N ARG A 63 4.45 -6.48 -1.31
CA ARG A 63 3.98 -7.69 -0.66
C ARG A 63 4.78 -8.92 -1.10
N ARG A 64 4.99 -9.08 -2.39
CA ARG A 64 5.75 -10.20 -2.95
C ARG A 64 7.21 -10.19 -2.49
N ALA A 65 7.82 -9.02 -2.39
CA ALA A 65 9.18 -8.91 -1.90
C ALA A 65 9.31 -9.43 -0.45
N ILE A 66 8.34 -9.09 0.41
CA ILE A 66 8.31 -9.57 1.79
C ILE A 66 8.08 -11.09 1.82
N VAL A 67 7.09 -11.59 1.12
CA VAL A 67 6.75 -13.02 1.10
C VAL A 67 7.92 -13.85 0.60
N ARG A 68 8.61 -13.38 -0.43
CA ARG A 68 9.78 -14.07 -0.98
C ARG A 68 10.91 -14.17 0.02
N TYR A 69 11.14 -13.13 0.81
CA TYR A 69 12.19 -13.12 1.83
C TYR A 69 11.83 -13.98 3.05
N VAL A 70 10.61 -13.81 3.56
CA VAL A 70 10.15 -14.51 4.77
C VAL A 70 9.71 -15.95 4.48
N ARG A 71 9.36 -16.22 3.24
CA ARG A 71 8.84 -17.52 2.76
C ARG A 71 7.59 -17.94 3.51
N ARG A 72 7.67 -18.98 4.35
CA ARG A 72 6.51 -19.53 5.08
C ARG A 72 6.33 -18.94 6.49
N GLY A 73 7.23 -18.05 6.90
CA GLY A 73 7.15 -17.42 8.21
C GLY A 73 6.37 -16.12 8.18
N GLY A 74 5.69 -15.82 9.27
CA GLY A 74 5.06 -14.54 9.49
C GLY A 74 3.71 -14.35 8.82
N LYS A 75 3.06 -13.27 9.22
CA LYS A 75 1.78 -12.84 8.68
C LYS A 75 1.91 -11.36 8.31
N ILE A 76 1.35 -10.98 7.15
CA ILE A 76 1.45 -9.64 6.61
C ILE A 76 0.06 -9.02 6.54
N TRP A 77 -0.06 -7.74 6.91
CA TRP A 77 -1.26 -6.95 6.69
C TRP A 77 -0.95 -5.78 5.78
N ILE A 78 -1.76 -5.60 4.76
CA ILE A 78 -1.75 -4.42 3.91
C ILE A 78 -2.73 -3.41 4.52
N ARG A 79 -2.21 -2.27 4.99
CA ARG A 79 -2.99 -1.26 5.71
C ARG A 79 -3.57 -0.17 4.80
N ILE A 80 -3.24 -0.19 3.53
CA ILE A 80 -3.75 0.77 2.54
C ILE A 80 -4.52 0.02 1.45
N PHE A 81 -5.49 0.69 0.86
CA PHE A 81 -6.28 0.11 -0.22
C PHE A 81 -6.40 1.09 -1.38
N PRO A 82 -6.16 0.65 -2.62
CA PRO A 82 -6.21 1.52 -3.80
C PRO A 82 -7.67 1.72 -4.25
N ASP A 83 -8.34 2.68 -3.65
CA ASP A 83 -9.74 2.99 -3.90
C ASP A 83 -9.94 4.19 -4.83
N ARG A 84 -8.88 4.86 -5.23
CA ARG A 84 -8.94 6.05 -6.06
C ARG A 84 -8.57 5.72 -7.52
N PRO A 85 -9.47 6.00 -8.48
CA PRO A 85 -9.20 5.73 -9.88
C PRO A 85 -8.29 6.79 -10.50
N VAL A 86 -7.38 6.38 -11.36
CA VAL A 86 -6.57 7.27 -12.21
C VAL A 86 -6.91 6.98 -13.66
N THR A 87 -7.24 8.01 -14.40
CA THR A 87 -7.64 7.90 -15.80
C THR A 87 -6.43 8.17 -16.71
N LYS A 88 -6.44 7.54 -17.87
CA LYS A 88 -5.44 7.73 -18.91
C LYS A 88 -6.12 7.79 -20.27
N ARG A 89 -5.71 8.74 -21.08
CA ARG A 89 -6.13 8.81 -22.49
C ARG A 89 -5.13 8.06 -23.37
N ALA A 90 -5.64 7.49 -24.45
CA ALA A 90 -4.78 6.94 -25.49
C ALA A 90 -3.88 8.05 -26.09
N ALA A 91 -2.64 7.70 -26.45
CA ALA A 91 -1.66 8.65 -26.94
C ALA A 91 -2.13 9.37 -28.22
N GLU A 92 -3.00 8.77 -29.02
CA GLU A 92 -3.51 9.29 -30.28
C GLU A 92 -4.85 10.05 -30.14
N THR A 93 -5.36 10.20 -28.93
CA THR A 93 -6.64 10.87 -28.70
C THR A 93 -6.47 12.38 -28.79
N ARG A 94 -7.37 13.04 -29.55
CA ARG A 94 -7.40 14.49 -29.66
C ARG A 94 -7.76 15.14 -28.33
N MET A 95 -7.29 16.35 -28.10
CA MET A 95 -7.66 17.14 -26.92
C MET A 95 -9.17 17.42 -26.90
N GLY A 96 -9.76 17.34 -25.73
CA GLY A 96 -11.20 17.49 -25.53
C GLY A 96 -11.90 16.13 -25.41
N SER A 97 -13.22 16.10 -25.56
CA SER A 97 -14.07 14.90 -25.49
C SER A 97 -14.13 14.19 -24.13
N GLY A 98 -13.92 14.95 -23.04
CA GLY A 98 -14.11 14.46 -21.69
C GLY A 98 -12.91 13.72 -21.10
N LYS A 99 -13.10 13.21 -19.89
CA LYS A 99 -12.08 12.51 -19.13
C LYS A 99 -11.84 11.11 -19.68
N GLY A 100 -10.59 10.67 -19.75
CA GLY A 100 -10.23 9.33 -20.20
C GLY A 100 -10.83 8.22 -19.36
N SER A 101 -10.71 6.98 -19.81
CA SER A 101 -11.15 5.81 -19.07
C SER A 101 -10.23 5.52 -17.88
N VAL A 102 -10.75 4.80 -16.88
CA VAL A 102 -9.96 4.38 -15.72
C VAL A 102 -8.85 3.41 -16.18
N ASP A 103 -7.60 3.77 -15.90
CA ASP A 103 -6.43 2.96 -16.23
C ASP A 103 -5.99 2.10 -15.06
N HIS A 104 -5.91 2.67 -13.87
CA HIS A 104 -5.47 1.97 -12.67
C HIS A 104 -6.03 2.61 -11.41
N TRP A 105 -5.84 1.94 -10.28
CA TRP A 105 -6.30 2.38 -8.97
C TRP A 105 -5.10 2.68 -8.08
N VAL A 106 -5.22 3.72 -7.27
CA VAL A 106 -4.17 4.16 -6.35
C VAL A 106 -4.71 4.35 -4.93
N ALA A 107 -3.83 4.15 -3.95
CA ALA A 107 -4.09 4.49 -2.57
C ALA A 107 -3.42 5.83 -2.23
N PRO A 108 -4.16 6.82 -1.75
CA PRO A 108 -3.55 8.06 -1.27
C PRO A 108 -2.90 7.81 0.09
N VAL A 109 -1.60 8.00 0.17
CA VAL A 109 -0.82 7.80 1.40
C VAL A 109 -0.30 9.15 1.88
N ARG A 110 -0.64 9.52 3.10
CA ARG A 110 -0.14 10.74 3.75
C ARG A 110 1.06 10.42 4.65
N PRO A 111 1.93 11.40 4.93
CA PRO A 111 3.02 11.19 5.88
C PRO A 111 2.51 10.68 7.22
N GLY A 112 3.15 9.66 7.76
CA GLY A 112 2.77 9.01 9.01
C GLY A 112 1.89 7.77 8.85
N ARG A 113 1.32 7.52 7.68
CA ARG A 113 0.48 6.35 7.44
C ARG A 113 1.30 5.06 7.48
N VAL A 114 0.82 4.06 8.23
CA VAL A 114 1.39 2.71 8.19
C VAL A 114 0.86 2.01 6.95
N VAL A 115 1.76 1.55 6.11
CA VAL A 115 1.44 0.94 4.82
C VAL A 115 1.31 -0.57 4.94
N LEU A 116 2.25 -1.19 5.63
CA LEU A 116 2.34 -2.64 5.81
C LEU A 116 2.65 -2.97 7.26
N GLU A 117 2.16 -4.10 7.73
CA GLU A 117 2.50 -4.64 9.05
C GLU A 117 2.90 -6.11 8.92
N ILE A 118 3.74 -6.57 9.83
CA ILE A 118 4.20 -7.96 9.86
C ILE A 118 4.24 -8.48 11.30
N GLU A 119 3.99 -9.76 11.45
CA GLU A 119 4.04 -10.47 12.72
C GLU A 119 4.61 -11.87 12.53
N GLY A 120 5.16 -12.43 13.61
CA GLY A 120 5.61 -13.82 13.60
C GLY A 120 7.03 -14.03 13.11
N ILE A 121 7.81 -12.96 12.99
CA ILE A 121 9.25 -13.04 12.66
C ILE A 121 10.05 -12.14 13.61
N ARG A 122 11.37 -12.37 13.63
CA ARG A 122 12.27 -11.56 14.46
C ARG A 122 12.45 -10.16 13.86
N GLU A 123 12.87 -9.23 14.70
CA GLU A 123 13.06 -7.84 14.30
C GLU A 123 14.06 -7.68 13.15
N ASP A 124 15.19 -8.38 13.20
CA ASP A 124 16.21 -8.33 12.14
C ASP A 124 15.66 -8.80 10.79
N GLN A 125 14.87 -9.87 10.80
CA GLN A 125 14.18 -10.36 9.61
C GLN A 125 13.12 -9.39 9.11
N ALA A 126 12.36 -8.77 10.03
CA ALA A 126 11.36 -7.79 9.68
C ALA A 126 11.98 -6.53 9.05
N ARG A 127 13.09 -6.06 9.60
CA ARG A 127 13.81 -4.91 9.04
C ARG A 127 14.29 -5.18 7.62
N GLU A 128 14.85 -6.34 7.38
CA GLU A 128 15.32 -6.71 6.04
C GLU A 128 14.16 -6.90 5.06
N ALA A 129 13.08 -7.55 5.49
CA ALA A 129 11.88 -7.73 4.66
C ALA A 129 11.30 -6.37 4.24
N PHE A 130 11.19 -5.43 5.18
CA PHE A 130 10.68 -4.09 4.89
C PHE A 130 11.65 -3.25 4.07
N ARG A 131 12.96 -3.47 4.21
CA ARG A 131 13.95 -2.83 3.33
C ARG A 131 13.71 -3.24 1.87
N LEU A 132 13.47 -4.50 1.64
CA LEU A 132 13.17 -5.02 0.30
C LEU A 132 11.83 -4.47 -0.23
N ALA A 133 10.83 -4.42 0.62
CA ALA A 133 9.52 -3.85 0.26
C ALA A 133 9.61 -2.36 -0.04
N ALA A 134 10.36 -1.61 0.77
CA ALA A 134 10.52 -0.18 0.60
C ALA A 134 11.17 0.17 -0.74
N ALA A 135 12.05 -0.68 -1.25
CA ALA A 135 12.67 -0.50 -2.57
C ALA A 135 11.65 -0.55 -3.71
N LYS A 136 10.46 -1.13 -3.48
CA LYS A 136 9.36 -1.19 -4.46
C LYS A 136 8.37 -0.03 -4.31
N LEU A 137 8.44 0.71 -3.21
CA LEU A 137 7.54 1.81 -2.94
C LEU A 137 8.14 3.15 -3.40
N PRO A 138 7.31 4.11 -3.84
CA PRO A 138 7.79 5.36 -4.41
C PRO A 138 8.15 6.42 -3.38
N MET A 139 7.81 6.22 -2.09
CA MET A 139 8.07 7.19 -1.04
C MET A 139 9.09 6.67 -0.04
N ARG A 140 9.68 7.58 0.72
CA ARG A 140 10.53 7.21 1.84
C ARG A 140 9.68 6.63 2.96
N THR A 141 10.23 5.62 3.63
CA THR A 141 9.54 4.87 4.68
C THR A 141 10.43 4.72 5.90
N ALA A 142 9.80 4.42 7.03
CA ALA A 142 10.49 4.13 8.29
C ALA A 142 9.96 2.81 8.87
N PHE A 143 10.86 2.08 9.48
CA PHE A 143 10.52 0.89 10.26
C PHE A 143 10.00 1.34 11.63
N ILE A 144 8.85 0.84 12.05
CA ILE A 144 8.29 1.10 13.36
C ILE A 144 7.87 -0.19 14.05
N ALA A 145 7.85 -0.17 15.37
CA ALA A 145 7.38 -1.28 16.19
C ALA A 145 6.09 -0.89 16.88
N LYS A 146 5.31 -1.89 17.29
CA LYS A 146 4.11 -1.66 18.09
C LYS A 146 4.49 -1.06 19.44
N GLU A 147 3.75 -0.06 19.90
CA GLU A 147 3.97 0.57 21.19
C GLU A 147 3.91 -0.46 22.32
N GLY A 148 4.82 -0.35 23.29
CA GLY A 148 4.94 -1.28 24.40
C GLY A 148 5.82 -2.49 24.13
N GLN A 149 6.31 -2.67 22.92
CA GLN A 149 7.32 -3.68 22.60
C GLN A 149 8.65 -3.02 22.32
N ALA A 150 9.28 -2.52 23.37
CA ALA A 150 10.66 -2.14 23.32
C ALA A 150 11.52 -3.41 23.26
N GLY A 151 12.01 -3.70 22.08
CA GLY A 151 12.80 -4.88 21.89
C GLY A 151 14.25 -4.66 21.90
#